data_2b7758cecf9bba996e5314817fd83227
#
_entry.id   2b7758cecf9bba996e5314817fd83227
#
_cell.length_a   1.000
_cell.length_b   1.000
_cell.length_c   1.000
_cell.angle_alpha   90.00
_cell.angle_beta   90.00
_cell.angle_gamma   90.00
#
_symmetry.space_group_name_H-M   'P 1'
#
loop_
_entity.id
_entity.type
_entity.pdbx_description
1 polymer ?
#
loop_
_entity_poly.entity_id
_entity_poly.type
_entity_poly.pdbx_seq_one_letter_code
_entity_poly.pdbx_strand_id
1 'polypeptide(L)'
;LAVSGGSLIVPVINRLMGRFSAVVAAQDWHRADHKSFASAHPGKVPFETIELDYGEQILWPDHCVQGTTGAEFHPELEAERFDTVVRKGFRRHIDSYSTFFENDRETPTGLDGYCRARGFERAYLCGLAGDFCVFYSAMDAVDAGFETFFIEDACRDIDLMGSKAAARQAMHDRGITIVTSESTLQPI
;
A
#
# COMPACT_ATOMS: atom_id res chain seq x y z
N LEU A 1 -4.43 -3.20 -13.40
CA LEU A 1 -5.15 -3.66 -12.20
C LEU A 1 -5.96 -2.48 -11.64
N ALA A 2 -7.26 -2.50 -11.81
CA ALA A 2 -8.16 -1.49 -11.25
C ALA A 2 -8.86 -2.05 -10.00
N VAL A 3 -8.88 -1.27 -8.93
CA VAL A 3 -9.64 -1.59 -7.72
C VAL A 3 -11.03 -0.97 -7.83
N SER A 4 -12.08 -1.77 -7.65
CA SER A 4 -13.46 -1.30 -7.76
C SER A 4 -13.74 -0.15 -6.79
N GLY A 5 -14.27 0.97 -7.31
CA GLY A 5 -14.53 2.17 -6.52
C GLY A 5 -13.27 2.88 -6.00
N GLY A 6 -12.08 2.58 -6.53
CA GLY A 6 -10.82 3.16 -6.06
C GLY A 6 -10.80 4.69 -6.08
N SER A 7 -11.34 5.32 -7.10
CA SER A 7 -11.39 6.80 -7.17
C SER A 7 -12.30 7.45 -6.10
N LEU A 8 -13.22 6.70 -5.51
CA LEU A 8 -14.11 7.25 -4.47
C LEU A 8 -13.38 7.63 -3.16
N ILE A 9 -12.17 7.10 -2.95
CA ILE A 9 -11.38 7.46 -1.76
C ILE A 9 -10.65 8.79 -1.91
N VAL A 10 -10.42 9.28 -3.13
CA VAL A 10 -9.62 10.49 -3.39
C VAL A 10 -10.13 11.71 -2.64
N PRO A 11 -11.44 12.07 -2.69
CA PRO A 11 -11.95 13.20 -1.92
C PRO A 11 -11.82 13.01 -0.41
N VAL A 12 -11.88 11.76 0.08
CA VAL A 12 -11.71 11.44 1.51
C VAL A 12 -10.26 11.69 1.92
N ILE A 13 -9.31 11.19 1.13
CA ILE A 13 -7.86 11.35 1.38
C ILE A 13 -7.47 12.83 1.34
N ASN A 14 -7.95 13.61 0.35
CA ASN A 14 -7.66 15.04 0.26
C ASN A 14 -8.10 15.79 1.53
N ARG A 15 -9.28 15.48 2.09
CA ARG A 15 -9.72 16.06 3.35
C ARG A 15 -8.86 15.63 4.55
N LEU A 16 -8.43 14.37 4.58
CA LEU A 16 -7.62 13.83 5.65
C LEU A 16 -6.22 14.45 5.71
N MET A 17 -5.57 14.68 4.56
CA MET A 17 -4.20 15.18 4.50
C MET A 17 -3.96 16.44 5.33
N GLY A 18 -4.96 17.32 5.43
CA GLY A 18 -4.86 18.54 6.25
C GLY A 18 -4.87 18.32 7.77
N ARG A 19 -5.02 17.08 8.24
CA ARG A 19 -5.09 16.73 9.67
C ARG A 19 -3.77 16.16 10.22
N PHE A 20 -2.86 15.81 9.35
CA PHE A 20 -1.61 15.16 9.71
C PHE A 20 -0.44 16.12 9.62
N SER A 21 0.56 15.91 10.49
CA SER A 21 1.81 16.68 10.50
C SER A 21 2.73 16.33 9.33
N ALA A 22 2.53 15.18 8.73
CA ALA A 22 3.23 14.74 7.52
C ALA A 22 2.38 13.76 6.71
N VAL A 23 2.52 13.83 5.40
CA VAL A 23 1.84 12.95 4.43
C VAL A 23 2.88 12.26 3.57
N VAL A 24 2.94 10.94 3.67
CA VAL A 24 3.81 10.09 2.85
C VAL A 24 2.95 9.36 1.83
N ALA A 25 3.25 9.55 0.55
CA ALA A 25 2.63 8.77 -0.51
C ALA A 25 3.47 7.53 -0.82
N ALA A 26 2.79 6.39 -1.01
CA ALA A 26 3.38 5.19 -1.61
C ALA A 26 2.95 5.11 -3.08
N GLN A 27 3.90 4.79 -3.97
CA GLN A 27 3.65 4.70 -5.40
C GLN A 27 4.24 3.39 -5.93
N ASP A 28 3.37 2.53 -6.49
CA ASP A 28 3.83 1.39 -7.27
C ASP A 28 4.55 1.88 -8.53
N TRP A 29 5.74 1.32 -8.78
CA TRP A 29 6.61 1.78 -9.85
C TRP A 29 7.28 0.60 -10.55
N HIS A 30 6.45 -0.29 -11.14
CA HIS A 30 6.91 -1.55 -11.70
C HIS A 30 7.60 -1.40 -13.05
N ARG A 31 8.65 -2.19 -13.28
CA ARG A 31 9.22 -2.35 -14.62
C ARG A 31 8.23 -3.12 -15.51
N ALA A 32 8.23 -2.86 -16.81
CA ALA A 32 7.36 -3.58 -17.75
C ALA A 32 7.59 -5.09 -17.78
N ASP A 33 8.79 -5.56 -17.38
CA ASP A 33 9.18 -6.96 -17.29
C ASP A 33 9.21 -7.49 -15.84
N HIS A 34 8.42 -6.89 -14.95
CA HIS A 34 8.41 -7.23 -13.54
C HIS A 34 7.93 -8.65 -13.27
N LYS A 35 8.60 -9.37 -12.35
CA LYS A 35 8.33 -10.80 -12.10
C LYS A 35 7.02 -11.07 -11.34
N SER A 36 6.36 -10.07 -10.80
CA SER A 36 4.99 -10.22 -10.26
C SER A 36 3.90 -10.15 -11.35
N PHE A 37 4.24 -9.87 -12.59
CA PHE A 37 3.27 -9.83 -13.68
C PHE A 37 3.07 -11.21 -14.32
N ALA A 38 1.81 -11.59 -14.57
CA ALA A 38 1.50 -12.83 -15.28
C ALA A 38 2.14 -12.86 -16.69
N SER A 39 2.19 -11.71 -17.36
CA SER A 39 2.79 -11.53 -18.68
C SER A 39 4.30 -11.87 -18.74
N ALA A 40 5.00 -11.82 -17.59
CA ALA A 40 6.42 -12.18 -17.49
C ALA A 40 6.66 -13.70 -17.42
N HIS A 41 5.60 -14.52 -17.39
CA HIS A 41 5.66 -15.98 -17.24
C HIS A 41 4.85 -16.68 -18.32
N PRO A 42 5.48 -17.33 -19.32
CA PRO A 42 4.79 -18.02 -20.39
C PRO A 42 3.75 -19.03 -19.87
N GLY A 43 2.51 -18.94 -20.36
CA GLY A 43 1.41 -19.84 -20.02
C GLY A 43 0.73 -19.55 -18.68
N LYS A 44 1.14 -18.52 -17.97
CA LYS A 44 0.50 -18.09 -16.72
C LYS A 44 -0.57 -17.04 -16.98
N VAL A 45 -1.56 -16.98 -16.06
CA VAL A 45 -2.62 -15.98 -16.08
C VAL A 45 -2.66 -15.21 -14.75
N PRO A 46 -3.24 -13.99 -14.73
CA PRO A 46 -3.39 -13.22 -13.50
C PRO A 46 -4.09 -13.99 -12.39
N PHE A 47 -3.65 -13.74 -11.15
CA PHE A 47 -4.12 -14.33 -9.90
C PHE A 47 -3.69 -15.78 -9.64
N GLU A 48 -2.89 -16.39 -10.52
CA GLU A 48 -2.18 -17.61 -10.16
C GLU A 48 -1.06 -17.28 -9.16
N THR A 49 -0.72 -18.26 -8.32
CA THR A 49 0.44 -18.18 -7.42
C THR A 49 1.61 -18.96 -8.01
N ILE A 50 2.80 -18.42 -7.89
CA ILE A 50 4.06 -19.09 -8.25
C ILE A 50 5.05 -18.95 -7.09
N GLU A 51 6.08 -19.79 -7.11
CA GLU A 51 7.22 -19.68 -6.21
C GLU A 51 8.33 -18.85 -6.87
N LEU A 52 8.81 -17.82 -6.17
CA LEU A 52 9.98 -17.02 -6.53
C LEU A 52 11.06 -17.17 -5.44
N ASP A 53 12.23 -16.58 -5.63
CA ASP A 53 13.37 -16.70 -4.71
C ASP A 53 13.04 -16.23 -3.27
N TYR A 54 12.04 -15.37 -3.10
CA TYR A 54 11.59 -14.84 -1.82
C TYR A 54 10.28 -15.47 -1.30
N GLY A 55 9.78 -16.54 -1.93
CA GLY A 55 8.57 -17.27 -1.56
C GLY A 55 7.41 -17.09 -2.54
N GLU A 56 6.20 -17.37 -2.05
CA GLU A 56 4.99 -17.32 -2.87
C GLU A 56 4.68 -15.90 -3.37
N GLN A 57 4.39 -15.79 -4.67
CA GLN A 57 3.98 -14.56 -5.34
C GLN A 57 2.69 -14.76 -6.13
N ILE A 58 1.70 -13.93 -5.83
CA ILE A 58 0.49 -13.82 -6.68
C ILE A 58 0.88 -13.08 -7.96
N LEU A 59 0.54 -13.64 -9.09
CA LEU A 59 0.76 -12.99 -10.38
C LEU A 59 -0.36 -11.99 -10.67
N TRP A 60 0.04 -10.77 -10.89
CA TRP A 60 -0.87 -9.67 -11.19
C TRP A 60 -0.99 -9.41 -12.69
N PRO A 61 -2.11 -8.82 -13.16
CA PRO A 61 -2.10 -8.17 -14.47
C PRO A 61 -1.12 -7.00 -14.46
N ASP A 62 -0.55 -6.64 -15.60
CA ASP A 62 0.35 -5.50 -15.74
C ASP A 62 -0.33 -4.22 -15.23
N HIS A 63 0.35 -3.52 -14.34
CA HIS A 63 -0.17 -2.30 -13.71
C HIS A 63 0.97 -1.41 -13.23
N CYS A 64 0.70 -0.16 -13.03
CA CYS A 64 1.65 0.84 -12.48
C CYS A 64 3.03 0.77 -13.13
N VAL A 65 3.07 0.56 -14.46
CA VAL A 65 4.32 0.44 -15.22
C VAL A 65 5.01 1.80 -15.29
N GLN A 66 6.29 1.82 -14.95
CA GLN A 66 7.13 3.02 -14.91
C GLN A 66 6.98 3.87 -16.17
N GLY A 67 6.77 5.19 -15.98
CA GLY A 67 6.68 6.15 -17.09
C GLY A 67 5.38 6.10 -17.88
N THR A 68 4.38 5.34 -17.46
CA THR A 68 3.04 5.31 -18.04
C THR A 68 2.04 6.05 -17.16
N THR A 69 0.93 6.50 -17.75
CA THR A 69 -0.18 7.12 -17.02
C THR A 69 -0.78 6.19 -15.96
N GLY A 70 -0.67 4.87 -16.15
CA GLY A 70 -1.11 3.87 -15.18
C GLY A 70 -0.31 3.85 -13.87
N ALA A 71 0.87 4.49 -13.83
CA ALA A 71 1.68 4.63 -12.62
C ALA A 71 1.57 6.01 -11.98
N GLU A 72 0.85 6.96 -12.60
CA GLU A 72 0.67 8.31 -12.06
C GLU A 72 -0.33 8.30 -10.90
N PHE A 73 -0.23 9.32 -10.05
CA PHE A 73 -1.27 9.59 -9.06
C PHE A 73 -2.57 10.02 -9.75
N HIS A 74 -3.70 9.71 -9.11
CA HIS A 74 -5.00 10.14 -9.62
C HIS A 74 -5.01 11.67 -9.80
N PRO A 75 -5.51 12.22 -10.91
CA PRO A 75 -5.40 13.65 -11.21
C PRO A 75 -6.12 14.58 -10.21
N GLU A 76 -7.12 14.05 -9.50
CA GLU A 76 -7.82 14.81 -8.45
C GLU A 76 -7.18 14.64 -7.06
N LEU A 77 -6.11 13.85 -6.93
CA LEU A 77 -5.39 13.74 -5.67
C LEU A 77 -4.47 14.95 -5.51
N GLU A 78 -4.56 15.66 -4.40
CA GLU A 78 -3.76 16.86 -4.10
C GLU A 78 -2.30 16.47 -3.77
N ALA A 79 -1.59 15.97 -4.81
CA ALA A 79 -0.25 15.40 -4.67
C ALA A 79 0.81 16.42 -4.22
N GLU A 80 0.56 17.69 -4.40
CA GLU A 80 1.41 18.79 -3.91
C GLU A 80 1.48 18.86 -2.37
N ARG A 81 0.58 18.15 -1.68
CA ARG A 81 0.56 18.06 -0.21
C ARG A 81 1.44 16.93 0.35
N PHE A 82 2.08 16.13 -0.50
CA PHE A 82 2.96 15.07 -0.04
C PHE A 82 4.30 15.62 0.44
N ASP A 83 4.71 15.26 1.67
CA ASP A 83 6.05 15.56 2.18
C ASP A 83 7.12 14.68 1.51
N THR A 84 6.75 13.46 1.15
CA THR A 84 7.63 12.55 0.41
C THR A 84 6.84 11.48 -0.33
N VAL A 85 7.47 10.88 -1.34
CA VAL A 85 6.93 9.76 -2.11
C VAL A 85 7.90 8.58 -2.01
N VAL A 86 7.40 7.44 -1.55
CA VAL A 86 8.12 6.17 -1.54
C VAL A 86 7.69 5.36 -2.74
N ARG A 87 8.58 5.21 -3.72
CA ARG A 87 8.36 4.30 -4.84
C ARG A 87 8.71 2.89 -4.43
N LYS A 88 7.83 1.94 -4.72
CA LYS A 88 8.00 0.53 -4.37
C LYS A 88 7.75 -0.39 -5.56
N GLY A 89 8.19 -1.64 -5.47
CA GLY A 89 8.07 -2.62 -6.57
C GLY A 89 8.84 -2.22 -7.83
N PHE A 90 9.92 -1.43 -7.73
CA PHE A 90 10.69 -0.98 -8.88
C PHE A 90 11.80 -1.96 -9.30
N ARG A 91 12.12 -2.93 -8.44
CA ARG A 91 13.10 -3.97 -8.73
C ARG A 91 12.43 -5.09 -9.49
N ARG A 92 13.04 -5.52 -10.59
CA ARG A 92 12.47 -6.51 -11.50
C ARG A 92 12.10 -7.83 -10.82
N HIS A 93 12.87 -8.24 -9.83
CA HIS A 93 12.85 -9.61 -9.29
C HIS A 93 12.08 -9.74 -7.97
N ILE A 94 11.78 -8.65 -7.32
CA ILE A 94 11.11 -8.62 -6.01
C ILE A 94 9.94 -7.66 -6.07
N ASP A 95 8.76 -8.12 -5.66
CA ASP A 95 7.60 -7.26 -5.49
C ASP A 95 7.62 -6.56 -4.12
N SER A 96 6.80 -5.58 -3.94
CA SER A 96 6.67 -4.83 -2.70
C SER A 96 5.22 -4.46 -2.44
N TYR A 97 4.57 -5.20 -1.58
CA TYR A 97 3.25 -4.80 -1.10
C TYR A 97 3.36 -3.70 -0.05
N SER A 98 4.19 -3.95 0.97
CA SER A 98 4.42 -2.98 2.02
C SER A 98 5.21 -1.75 1.54
N THR A 99 4.92 -0.61 2.17
CA THR A 99 5.71 0.62 2.00
C THR A 99 6.97 0.62 2.88
N PHE A 100 7.13 -0.35 3.80
CA PHE A 100 8.29 -0.46 4.69
C PHE A 100 9.35 -1.44 4.19
N PHE A 101 8.92 -2.60 3.68
CA PHE A 101 9.80 -3.66 3.18
C PHE A 101 9.30 -4.21 1.85
N GLU A 102 10.24 -4.71 1.03
CA GLU A 102 9.90 -5.52 -0.13
C GLU A 102 9.41 -6.90 0.31
N ASN A 103 8.85 -7.70 -0.59
CA ASN A 103 8.23 -8.99 -0.24
C ASN A 103 9.22 -10.05 0.28
N ASP A 104 10.55 -9.84 0.11
CA ASP A 104 11.59 -10.65 0.74
C ASP A 104 11.67 -10.46 2.27
N ARG A 105 10.98 -9.45 2.81
CA ARG A 105 10.96 -9.10 4.24
C ARG A 105 12.32 -8.67 4.82
N GLU A 106 13.31 -8.46 3.97
CA GLU A 106 14.69 -8.10 4.34
C GLU A 106 15.09 -6.75 3.75
N THR A 107 14.62 -6.44 2.53
CA THR A 107 14.99 -5.22 1.81
C THR A 107 14.10 -4.05 2.24
N PRO A 108 14.65 -3.04 2.97
CA PRO A 108 13.88 -1.88 3.40
C PRO A 108 13.66 -0.90 2.25
N THR A 109 12.51 -0.23 2.24
CA THR A 109 12.23 0.89 1.31
C THR A 109 12.90 2.20 1.76
N GLY A 110 13.25 2.30 3.04
CA GLY A 110 13.76 3.51 3.69
C GLY A 110 12.71 4.32 4.45
N LEU A 111 11.43 3.95 4.40
CA LEU A 111 10.36 4.68 5.10
C LEU A 111 10.54 4.69 6.62
N ASP A 112 10.92 3.56 7.23
CA ASP A 112 11.16 3.49 8.67
C ASP A 112 12.21 4.51 9.12
N GLY A 113 13.34 4.58 8.41
CA GLY A 113 14.39 5.56 8.70
C GLY A 113 13.92 7.01 8.56
N TYR A 114 13.11 7.31 7.53
CA TYR A 114 12.50 8.62 7.38
C TYR A 114 11.58 8.97 8.54
N CYS A 115 10.70 8.06 8.93
CA CYS A 115 9.76 8.27 10.03
C CYS A 115 10.47 8.47 11.37
N ARG A 116 11.49 7.65 11.67
CA ARG A 116 12.29 7.77 12.90
C ARG A 116 13.06 9.08 12.96
N ALA A 117 13.67 9.50 11.86
CA ALA A 117 14.39 10.78 11.79
C ALA A 117 13.50 12.00 12.03
N ARG A 118 12.19 11.85 11.79
CA ARG A 118 11.15 12.87 12.03
C ARG A 118 10.49 12.76 13.40
N GLY A 119 10.79 11.70 14.17
CA GLY A 119 10.19 11.45 15.48
C GLY A 119 8.71 11.08 15.44
N PHE A 120 8.25 10.47 14.33
CA PHE A 120 6.87 10.01 14.23
C PHE A 120 6.65 8.76 15.07
N GLU A 121 5.56 8.72 15.81
CA GLU A 121 5.17 7.61 16.68
C GLU A 121 3.90 6.91 16.20
N ARG A 122 3.10 7.58 15.35
CA ARG A 122 1.81 7.10 14.85
C ARG A 122 1.79 7.03 13.34
N ALA A 123 1.21 5.95 12.83
CA ALA A 123 0.99 5.76 11.40
C ALA A 123 -0.51 5.57 11.11
N TYR A 124 -1.05 6.42 10.25
CA TYR A 124 -2.41 6.30 9.73
C TYR A 124 -2.34 5.88 8.28
N LEU A 125 -2.89 4.72 7.95
CA LEU A 125 -2.79 4.14 6.62
C LEU A 125 -4.11 4.16 5.89
N CYS A 126 -4.05 4.54 4.62
CA CYS A 126 -5.20 4.54 3.71
C CYS A 126 -4.72 4.37 2.26
N GLY A 127 -5.64 4.07 1.36
CA GLY A 127 -5.34 3.95 -0.07
C GLY A 127 -5.75 2.61 -0.67
N LEU A 128 -4.98 2.15 -1.63
CA LEU A 128 -5.21 0.93 -2.42
C LEU A 128 -4.00 -0.02 -2.37
N ALA A 129 -4.22 -1.32 -2.35
CA ALA A 129 -5.46 -1.96 -1.99
C ALA A 129 -5.47 -2.20 -0.48
N GLY A 130 -6.63 -2.03 0.15
CA GLY A 130 -6.79 -2.14 1.61
C GLY A 130 -6.41 -3.50 2.17
N ASP A 131 -6.58 -4.56 1.40
CA ASP A 131 -6.31 -5.96 1.75
C ASP A 131 -4.95 -6.47 1.24
N PHE A 132 -4.17 -5.63 0.56
CA PHE A 132 -2.80 -5.91 0.11
C PHE A 132 -1.84 -4.81 0.56
N CYS A 133 -1.54 -3.83 -0.27
CA CYS A 133 -0.47 -2.86 0.02
C CYS A 133 -0.70 -2.10 1.33
N VAL A 134 -1.93 -1.68 1.62
CA VAL A 134 -2.24 -0.98 2.87
C VAL A 134 -2.17 -1.93 4.06
N PHE A 135 -2.70 -3.15 3.93
CA PHE A 135 -2.62 -4.18 4.96
C PHE A 135 -1.18 -4.53 5.31
N TYR A 136 -0.36 -4.91 4.32
CA TYR A 136 1.05 -5.26 4.57
C TYR A 136 1.84 -4.09 5.15
N SER A 137 1.57 -2.86 4.69
CA SER A 137 2.17 -1.66 5.29
C SER A 137 1.75 -1.46 6.74
N ALA A 138 0.50 -1.74 7.09
CA ALA A 138 0.01 -1.64 8.46
C ALA A 138 0.65 -2.68 9.39
N MET A 139 0.82 -3.91 8.91
CA MET A 139 1.51 -4.97 9.65
C MET A 139 2.96 -4.58 9.93
N ASP A 140 3.67 -4.10 8.93
CA ASP A 140 5.07 -3.68 9.07
C ASP A 140 5.22 -2.42 9.93
N ALA A 141 4.25 -1.51 9.89
CA ALA A 141 4.25 -0.34 10.79
C ALA A 141 4.18 -0.75 12.27
N VAL A 142 3.34 -1.75 12.61
CA VAL A 142 3.29 -2.32 13.96
C VAL A 142 4.62 -2.98 14.31
N ASP A 143 5.20 -3.78 13.41
CA ASP A 143 6.48 -4.44 13.64
C ASP A 143 7.63 -3.44 13.83
N ALA A 144 7.54 -2.28 13.16
CA ALA A 144 8.45 -1.16 13.35
C ALA A 144 8.18 -0.35 14.64
N GLY A 145 7.13 -0.65 15.40
CA GLY A 145 6.80 -0.04 16.69
C GLY A 145 5.93 1.22 16.61
N PHE A 146 5.27 1.48 15.48
CA PHE A 146 4.30 2.57 15.38
C PHE A 146 2.95 2.19 16.00
N GLU A 147 2.31 3.14 16.69
CA GLU A 147 0.88 3.06 16.97
C GLU A 147 0.14 3.20 15.62
N THR A 148 -0.54 2.13 15.20
CA THR A 148 -0.99 1.99 13.81
C THR A 148 -2.50 2.02 13.69
N PHE A 149 -2.97 2.85 12.77
CA PHE A 149 -4.37 3.05 12.46
C PHE A 149 -4.65 2.78 10.98
N PHE A 150 -5.71 2.05 10.70
CA PHE A 150 -6.20 1.79 9.35
C PHE A 150 -7.50 2.55 9.13
N ILE A 151 -7.52 3.48 8.15
CA ILE A 151 -8.69 4.31 7.86
C ILE A 151 -9.56 3.61 6.81
N GLU A 152 -10.57 2.88 7.27
CA GLU A 152 -11.31 1.93 6.44
C GLU A 152 -12.07 2.56 5.28
N ASP A 153 -12.78 3.65 5.50
CA ASP A 153 -13.57 4.34 4.46
C ASP A 153 -12.69 5.10 3.44
N ALA A 154 -11.41 5.30 3.76
CA ALA A 154 -10.38 5.81 2.87
C ALA A 154 -9.58 4.69 2.17
N CYS A 155 -10.08 3.45 2.19
CA CYS A 155 -9.50 2.30 1.48
C CYS A 155 -10.53 1.65 0.54
N ARG A 156 -10.03 0.91 -0.46
CA ARG A 156 -10.81 -0.08 -1.23
C ARG A 156 -9.98 -1.34 -1.39
N ASP A 157 -10.68 -2.47 -1.40
CA ASP A 157 -10.07 -3.79 -1.40
C ASP A 157 -10.21 -4.44 -2.78
N ILE A 158 -9.31 -5.38 -3.09
CA ILE A 158 -9.40 -6.27 -4.26
C ILE A 158 -10.35 -7.42 -3.93
N ASP A 159 -10.32 -7.90 -2.69
CA ASP A 159 -11.07 -9.03 -2.15
C ASP A 159 -10.85 -10.33 -2.93
N LEU A 160 -9.60 -10.64 -3.19
CA LEU A 160 -9.21 -11.87 -3.85
C LEU A 160 -9.37 -13.06 -2.88
N MET A 161 -10.32 -13.96 -3.18
CA MET A 161 -10.58 -15.18 -2.39
C MET A 161 -10.80 -14.92 -0.88
N GLY A 162 -11.42 -13.80 -0.54
CA GLY A 162 -11.69 -13.43 0.86
C GLY A 162 -10.55 -12.70 1.56
N SER A 163 -9.56 -12.19 0.82
CA SER A 163 -8.42 -11.44 1.36
C SER A 163 -8.82 -10.27 2.25
N LYS A 164 -9.93 -9.59 1.94
CA LYS A 164 -10.46 -8.51 2.76
C LYS A 164 -10.74 -8.96 4.20
N ALA A 165 -11.52 -10.02 4.36
CA ALA A 165 -11.90 -10.53 5.69
C ALA A 165 -10.65 -11.02 6.45
N ALA A 166 -9.76 -11.73 5.77
CA ALA A 166 -8.51 -12.22 6.35
C ALA A 166 -7.60 -11.07 6.81
N ALA A 167 -7.44 -10.02 6.00
CA ALA A 167 -6.65 -8.84 6.34
C ALA A 167 -7.23 -8.11 7.57
N ARG A 168 -8.55 -7.91 7.64
CA ARG A 168 -9.19 -7.25 8.80
C ARG A 168 -8.98 -8.05 10.08
N GLN A 169 -9.13 -9.37 10.02
CA GLN A 169 -8.89 -10.25 11.19
C GLN A 169 -7.42 -10.15 11.63
N ALA A 170 -6.48 -10.28 10.70
CA ALA A 170 -5.06 -10.20 11.03
C ALA A 170 -4.66 -8.83 11.60
N MET A 171 -5.19 -7.73 11.09
CA MET A 171 -4.97 -6.40 11.65
C MET A 171 -5.50 -6.28 13.08
N HIS A 172 -6.71 -6.79 13.34
CA HIS A 172 -7.29 -6.82 14.69
C HIS A 172 -6.40 -7.61 15.66
N ASP A 173 -5.95 -8.80 15.27
CA ASP A 173 -5.11 -9.67 16.11
C ASP A 173 -3.74 -9.06 16.42
N ARG A 174 -3.27 -8.13 15.57
CA ARG A 174 -2.02 -7.37 15.76
C ARG A 174 -2.22 -6.05 16.51
N GLY A 175 -3.45 -5.73 16.94
CA GLY A 175 -3.75 -4.50 17.69
C GLY A 175 -3.79 -3.23 16.82
N ILE A 176 -3.93 -3.37 15.49
CA ILE A 176 -4.14 -2.24 14.60
C ILE A 176 -5.55 -1.69 14.83
N THR A 177 -5.66 -0.39 15.08
CA THR A 177 -6.95 0.25 15.30
C THR A 177 -7.60 0.60 13.97
N ILE A 178 -8.75 0.00 13.67
CA ILE A 178 -9.55 0.34 12.49
C ILE A 178 -10.43 1.55 12.84
N VAL A 179 -10.29 2.62 12.06
CA VAL A 179 -10.98 3.90 12.26
C VAL A 179 -11.69 4.34 10.98
N THR A 180 -12.54 5.35 11.07
CA THR A 180 -13.12 6.05 9.92
C THR A 180 -12.47 7.43 9.74
N SER A 181 -12.58 7.98 8.54
CA SER A 181 -12.14 9.36 8.28
C SER A 181 -12.83 10.36 9.20
N GLU A 182 -14.12 10.16 9.50
CA GLU A 182 -14.88 11.02 10.39
C GLU A 182 -14.31 11.01 11.81
N SER A 183 -14.03 9.84 12.37
CA SER A 183 -13.41 9.74 13.71
C SER A 183 -12.01 10.36 13.76
N THR A 184 -11.26 10.27 12.66
CA THR A 184 -9.92 10.87 12.53
C THR A 184 -9.99 12.40 12.37
N LEU A 185 -11.08 12.95 11.84
CA LEU A 185 -11.28 14.37 11.65
C LEU A 185 -11.80 15.10 12.90
N GLN A 186 -12.25 14.39 13.93
CA GLN A 186 -12.68 15.00 15.18
C GLN A 186 -11.49 15.61 15.94
N PRO A 187 -11.66 16.77 16.62
CA PRO A 187 -10.62 17.31 17.50
C PRO A 187 -10.30 16.30 18.62
N ILE A 188 -9.02 16.09 18.88
CA ILE A 188 -8.53 15.38 20.06
C ILE A 188 -8.68 16.28 21.28
#